data_1e02292185540ef4d4a89cdb6830949c
#
_entry.id   1e02292185540ef4d4a89cdb6830949c
#
_cell.length_a   1.000
_cell.length_b   1.000
_cell.length_c   1.000
_cell.angle_alpha   90.00
_cell.angle_beta   90.00
_cell.angle_gamma   90.00
#
_symmetry.space_group_name_H-M   'P 1'
#
loop_
_entity.id
_entity.type
_entity.pdbx_description
1 polymer ?
#
loop_
_entity_poly.entity_id
_entity_poly.type
_entity_poly.pdbx_seq_one_letter_code
_entity_poly.pdbx_strand_id
1 'polypeptide(L)'
;MTAQKNQFIGCDKEYGEANTVLFGAPYDSTTSFRPGTRFGPAAMRMESFGIETYSPLQDRDLVDDAAVFDSGDLELPFGAPEPALKLIEERAAQILADGKRPFLLGGEHLVTLGAFRAVQKKYPDVVVIHFDAHADLREDYLGNPLSHACVLRRIHDLVGDNRIYQFGIRSGTRDEFQFMRDGHVTTEPFTDQTLASAVDRLTGTTGVPPVDGATGATGVPPVAVSGTKPSLPIYLTIDLDVLDPSEFPGTGTQEAGGFRYTQLVNDVCLVCSRLNVVAMDNVELNPGLDPTGRSTALACKFLRECLLALPQRFPDRG
;
A
#
# COMPACT_ATOMS: atom_id res chain seq x y z
N MET A 1 -0.71 -1.59 -35.67
CA MET A 1 -0.65 -2.13 -34.29
C MET A 1 0.29 -1.27 -33.51
N THR A 2 -0.20 -0.36 -32.70
CA THR A 2 0.61 0.41 -31.75
C THR A 2 1.24 -0.60 -30.79
N ALA A 3 2.56 -0.51 -30.59
CA ALA A 3 3.26 -1.31 -29.60
C ALA A 3 2.48 -1.17 -28.28
N GLN A 4 2.04 -2.28 -27.71
CA GLN A 4 1.41 -2.33 -26.41
C GLN A 4 2.39 -1.70 -25.42
N LYS A 5 2.09 -0.50 -24.96
CA LYS A 5 2.89 0.15 -23.93
C LYS A 5 2.85 -0.77 -22.72
N ASN A 6 3.99 -1.04 -22.09
CA ASN A 6 4.11 -1.86 -20.88
C ASN A 6 3.63 -1.03 -19.67
N GLN A 7 2.35 -0.65 -19.68
CA GLN A 7 1.68 0.20 -18.71
C GLN A 7 0.41 -0.48 -18.21
N PHE A 8 0.03 -0.20 -16.99
CA PHE A 8 -1.25 -0.65 -16.43
C PHE A 8 -2.41 0.03 -17.15
N ILE A 9 -3.51 -0.71 -17.39
CA ILE A 9 -4.69 -0.18 -18.09
C ILE A 9 -5.18 1.12 -17.47
N GLY A 10 -5.45 2.14 -18.30
CA GLY A 10 -5.92 3.46 -17.83
C GLY A 10 -4.90 4.32 -17.10
N CYS A 11 -3.62 3.90 -17.01
CA CYS A 11 -2.54 4.68 -16.38
C CYS A 11 -1.60 5.29 -17.44
N ASP A 12 -2.15 5.83 -18.50
CA ASP A 12 -1.44 6.33 -19.67
C ASP A 12 -1.53 7.85 -19.87
N LYS A 13 -1.91 8.61 -18.83
CA LYS A 13 -1.84 10.07 -18.87
C LYS A 13 -0.39 10.52 -19.11
N GLU A 14 -0.21 11.68 -19.73
CA GLU A 14 1.13 12.26 -19.81
C GLU A 14 1.67 12.62 -18.42
N TYR A 15 2.98 12.49 -18.22
CA TYR A 15 3.60 12.76 -16.91
C TYR A 15 3.23 14.14 -16.34
N GLY A 16 3.17 15.17 -17.21
CA GLY A 16 2.80 16.52 -16.81
C GLY A 16 1.39 16.66 -16.28
N GLU A 17 0.47 15.83 -16.74
CA GLU A 17 -0.96 15.85 -16.39
C GLU A 17 -1.28 14.96 -15.18
N ALA A 18 -0.41 13.97 -14.89
CA ALA A 18 -0.63 13.04 -13.81
C ALA A 18 -0.42 13.71 -12.44
N ASN A 19 -1.26 13.33 -11.48
CA ASN A 19 -1.09 13.66 -10.07
C ASN A 19 -0.57 12.46 -9.25
N THR A 20 -0.65 11.27 -9.80
CA THR A 20 -0.09 10.02 -9.23
C THR A 20 0.82 9.36 -10.27
N VAL A 21 2.00 8.93 -9.84
CA VAL A 21 2.96 8.21 -10.68
C VAL A 21 3.11 6.80 -10.14
N LEU A 22 2.66 5.83 -10.96
CA LEU A 22 2.85 4.42 -10.72
C LEU A 22 4.26 4.02 -11.19
N PHE A 23 5.01 3.28 -10.38
CA PHE A 23 6.31 2.75 -10.74
C PHE A 23 6.56 1.40 -10.07
N GLY A 24 7.27 0.51 -10.75
CA GLY A 24 7.56 -0.82 -10.24
C GLY A 24 8.93 -0.92 -9.59
N ALA A 25 9.02 -1.70 -8.50
CA ALA A 25 10.27 -2.08 -7.82
C ALA A 25 10.40 -3.61 -7.79
N PRO A 26 10.83 -4.25 -8.90
CA PRO A 26 10.89 -5.70 -9.04
C PRO A 26 12.08 -6.30 -8.29
N TYR A 27 11.99 -6.38 -6.97
CA TYR A 27 13.03 -6.86 -6.06
C TYR A 27 12.47 -7.89 -5.08
N ASP A 28 13.19 -9.02 -4.87
CA ASP A 28 12.81 -10.08 -3.93
C ASP A 28 14.04 -10.86 -3.40
N SER A 29 15.16 -10.16 -3.25
CA SER A 29 16.44 -10.78 -2.89
C SER A 29 16.59 -11.08 -1.39
N THR A 30 15.64 -10.65 -0.54
CA THR A 30 15.65 -10.91 0.90
C THR A 30 14.44 -11.74 1.35
N THR A 31 13.63 -12.22 0.40
CA THR A 31 12.48 -13.09 0.66
C THR A 31 12.89 -14.33 1.46
N SER A 32 12.22 -14.55 2.59
CA SER A 32 12.52 -15.67 3.50
C SER A 32 12.03 -17.02 2.97
N PHE A 33 10.99 -17.01 2.13
CA PHE A 33 10.37 -18.21 1.58
C PHE A 33 9.70 -17.94 0.22
N ARG A 34 9.86 -18.85 -0.76
CA ARG A 34 9.25 -18.82 -2.09
C ARG A 34 9.43 -17.48 -2.83
N PRO A 35 10.63 -17.15 -3.32
CA PRO A 35 10.87 -15.94 -4.11
C PRO A 35 10.04 -15.94 -5.42
N GLY A 36 9.87 -14.78 -6.03
CA GLY A 36 9.12 -14.58 -7.28
C GLY A 36 8.27 -13.33 -7.30
N THR A 37 8.20 -12.59 -6.19
CA THR A 37 7.45 -11.32 -6.11
C THR A 37 8.03 -10.24 -7.03
N ARG A 38 9.30 -10.34 -7.42
CA ARG A 38 9.91 -9.47 -8.47
C ARG A 38 9.15 -9.48 -9.79
N PHE A 39 8.37 -10.53 -10.07
CA PHE A 39 7.58 -10.63 -11.30
C PHE A 39 6.19 -10.01 -11.15
N GLY A 40 5.78 -9.60 -9.95
CA GLY A 40 4.48 -9.01 -9.65
C GLY A 40 4.16 -7.78 -10.50
N PRO A 41 5.02 -6.73 -10.54
CA PRO A 41 4.73 -5.50 -11.27
C PRO A 41 4.49 -5.74 -12.77
N ALA A 42 5.33 -6.54 -13.41
CA ALA A 42 5.18 -6.88 -14.83
C ALA A 42 3.93 -7.72 -15.10
N ALA A 43 3.64 -8.71 -14.24
CA ALA A 43 2.45 -9.54 -14.37
C ALA A 43 1.17 -8.73 -14.22
N MET A 44 1.11 -7.78 -13.27
CA MET A 44 -0.04 -6.89 -13.10
C MET A 44 -0.30 -6.03 -14.34
N ARG A 45 0.74 -5.47 -14.97
CA ARG A 45 0.56 -4.69 -16.21
C ARG A 45 0.01 -5.54 -17.35
N MET A 46 0.52 -6.76 -17.51
CA MET A 46 0.02 -7.69 -18.55
C MET A 46 -1.43 -8.10 -18.30
N GLU A 47 -1.75 -8.49 -17.06
CA GLU A 47 -3.07 -8.98 -16.69
C GLU A 47 -4.11 -7.85 -16.62
N SER A 48 -3.69 -6.59 -16.43
CA SER A 48 -4.58 -5.44 -16.32
C SER A 48 -5.52 -5.26 -17.51
N PHE A 49 -5.14 -5.72 -18.71
CA PHE A 49 -5.98 -5.69 -19.89
C PHE A 49 -7.15 -6.70 -19.84
N GLY A 50 -7.16 -7.57 -18.86
CA GLY A 50 -8.25 -8.51 -18.59
C GLY A 50 -9.31 -7.97 -17.62
N ILE A 51 -9.15 -6.76 -17.07
CA ILE A 51 -10.14 -6.15 -16.19
C ILE A 51 -10.79 -4.91 -16.84
N GLU A 52 -11.96 -4.53 -16.35
CA GLU A 52 -12.61 -3.28 -16.74
C GLU A 52 -12.00 -2.10 -15.97
N THR A 53 -11.93 -0.92 -16.59
CA THR A 53 -11.46 0.33 -15.97
C THR A 53 -12.46 0.91 -14.97
N TYR A 54 -13.75 0.64 -15.19
CA TYR A 54 -14.85 1.10 -14.33
C TYR A 54 -14.95 0.28 -13.04
N SER A 55 -15.08 0.97 -11.91
CA SER A 55 -15.39 0.40 -10.59
C SER A 55 -16.86 0.62 -10.24
N PRO A 56 -17.69 -0.44 -10.19
CA PRO A 56 -19.07 -0.31 -9.73
C PRO A 56 -19.17 -0.03 -8.22
N LEU A 57 -18.11 -0.30 -7.45
CA LEU A 57 -18.09 -0.02 -6.02
C LEU A 57 -17.96 1.48 -5.75
N GLN A 58 -17.14 2.19 -6.53
CA GLN A 58 -16.87 3.61 -6.36
C GLN A 58 -17.66 4.48 -7.34
N ASP A 59 -18.37 3.87 -8.32
CA ASP A 59 -19.05 4.53 -9.43
C ASP A 59 -18.12 5.50 -10.16
N ARG A 60 -16.90 5.00 -10.51
CA ARG A 60 -15.82 5.77 -11.13
C ARG A 60 -15.07 4.94 -12.15
N ASP A 61 -14.54 5.60 -13.18
CA ASP A 61 -13.72 4.99 -14.23
C ASP A 61 -12.28 5.47 -14.14
N LEU A 62 -11.31 4.54 -14.17
CA LEU A 62 -9.89 4.84 -14.04
C LEU A 62 -9.39 5.78 -15.15
N VAL A 63 -9.93 5.65 -16.36
CA VAL A 63 -9.56 6.49 -17.52
C VAL A 63 -10.04 7.93 -17.36
N ASP A 64 -11.28 8.09 -16.86
CA ASP A 64 -11.94 9.39 -16.81
C ASP A 64 -11.71 10.12 -15.48
N ASP A 65 -11.67 9.35 -14.37
CA ASP A 65 -11.71 9.90 -13.02
C ASP A 65 -10.36 9.86 -12.28
N ALA A 66 -9.29 9.32 -12.91
CA ALA A 66 -7.96 9.30 -12.32
C ALA A 66 -6.90 9.87 -13.28
N ALA A 67 -5.93 10.57 -12.73
CA ALA A 67 -4.81 11.13 -13.47
C ALA A 67 -3.52 10.41 -13.09
N VAL A 68 -3.29 9.24 -13.69
CA VAL A 68 -2.17 8.36 -13.38
C VAL A 68 -1.25 8.19 -14.59
N PHE A 69 0.06 8.32 -14.34
CA PHE A 69 1.13 7.96 -15.28
C PHE A 69 1.86 6.72 -14.77
N ASP A 70 1.88 5.65 -15.56
CA ASP A 70 2.70 4.47 -15.25
C ASP A 70 4.07 4.63 -15.91
N SER A 71 5.11 4.75 -15.10
CA SER A 71 6.49 4.97 -15.54
C SER A 71 7.27 3.66 -15.79
N GLY A 72 6.64 2.49 -15.64
CA GLY A 72 7.32 1.21 -15.77
C GLY A 72 8.13 0.81 -14.53
N ASP A 73 8.99 -0.20 -14.70
CA ASP A 73 9.79 -0.77 -13.64
C ASP A 73 11.18 -0.13 -13.55
N LEU A 74 11.70 -0.04 -12.33
CA LEU A 74 13.10 0.31 -12.09
C LEU A 74 14.01 -0.87 -12.40
N GLU A 75 15.21 -0.58 -12.91
CA GLU A 75 16.30 -1.55 -13.00
C GLU A 75 17.02 -1.60 -11.64
N LEU A 76 16.81 -2.69 -10.89
CA LEU A 76 17.35 -2.84 -9.54
C LEU A 76 18.49 -3.87 -9.48
N PRO A 77 19.56 -3.60 -8.70
CA PRO A 77 20.68 -4.51 -8.57
C PRO A 77 20.28 -5.79 -7.80
N PHE A 78 20.79 -6.92 -8.25
CA PHE A 78 20.51 -8.22 -7.65
C PHE A 78 21.27 -8.40 -6.32
N GLY A 79 20.62 -8.97 -5.31
CA GLY A 79 21.28 -9.38 -4.06
C GLY A 79 21.85 -8.24 -3.21
N ALA A 80 21.55 -6.99 -3.52
CA ALA A 80 22.12 -5.82 -2.86
C ALA A 80 20.97 -4.91 -2.36
N PRO A 81 20.45 -5.13 -1.13
CA PRO A 81 19.27 -4.41 -0.67
C PRO A 81 19.47 -2.89 -0.58
N GLU A 82 20.54 -2.41 0.04
CA GLU A 82 20.73 -0.96 0.20
C GLU A 82 20.88 -0.19 -1.13
N PRO A 83 21.66 -0.64 -2.14
CA PRO A 83 21.65 -0.04 -3.46
C PRO A 83 20.29 -0.05 -4.16
N ALA A 84 19.49 -1.13 -4.01
CA ALA A 84 18.13 -1.18 -4.55
C ALA A 84 17.22 -0.17 -3.87
N LEU A 85 17.23 -0.12 -2.53
CA LEU A 85 16.45 0.84 -1.74
C LEU A 85 16.79 2.29 -2.10
N LYS A 86 18.09 2.58 -2.37
CA LYS A 86 18.51 3.92 -2.76
C LYS A 86 17.91 4.35 -4.11
N LEU A 87 17.88 3.47 -5.11
CA LEU A 87 17.25 3.77 -6.41
C LEU A 87 15.75 4.00 -6.28
N ILE A 88 15.06 3.22 -5.42
CA ILE A 88 13.64 3.38 -5.12
C ILE A 88 13.40 4.73 -4.42
N GLU A 89 14.25 5.08 -3.45
CA GLU A 89 14.20 6.36 -2.73
C GLU A 89 14.39 7.54 -3.68
N GLU A 90 15.39 7.50 -4.56
CA GLU A 90 15.67 8.54 -5.55
C GLU A 90 14.47 8.75 -6.50
N ARG A 91 13.84 7.65 -6.95
CA ARG A 91 12.64 7.72 -7.80
C ARG A 91 11.45 8.34 -7.07
N ALA A 92 11.17 7.89 -5.86
CA ALA A 92 10.08 8.43 -5.05
C ALA A 92 10.32 9.92 -4.71
N ALA A 93 11.56 10.29 -4.37
CA ALA A 93 11.94 11.66 -4.09
C ALA A 93 11.72 12.58 -5.30
N GLN A 94 12.08 12.13 -6.51
CA GLN A 94 11.84 12.89 -7.74
C GLN A 94 10.34 13.11 -7.96
N ILE A 95 9.51 12.05 -7.85
CA ILE A 95 8.05 12.14 -8.02
C ILE A 95 7.46 13.16 -7.03
N LEU A 96 7.91 13.09 -5.77
CA LEU A 96 7.48 14.03 -4.72
C LEU A 96 7.94 15.46 -5.00
N ALA A 97 9.16 15.67 -5.50
CA ALA A 97 9.69 16.99 -5.88
C ALA A 97 8.89 17.64 -7.02
N ASP A 98 8.37 16.80 -7.94
CA ASP A 98 7.50 17.24 -9.04
C ASP A 98 6.05 17.50 -8.60
N GLY A 99 5.77 17.47 -7.27
CA GLY A 99 4.44 17.69 -6.71
C GLY A 99 3.43 16.58 -7.05
N LYS A 100 3.91 15.35 -7.17
CA LYS A 100 3.09 14.18 -7.52
C LYS A 100 3.16 13.13 -6.42
N ARG A 101 2.15 12.25 -6.37
CA ARG A 101 2.08 11.13 -5.42
C ARG A 101 2.80 9.91 -5.99
N PRO A 102 3.82 9.35 -5.32
CA PRO A 102 4.37 8.06 -5.68
C PRO A 102 3.41 6.93 -5.30
N PHE A 103 3.18 6.02 -6.24
CA PHE A 103 2.55 4.73 -6.01
C PHE A 103 3.49 3.63 -6.47
N LEU A 104 3.97 2.81 -5.53
CA LEU A 104 4.94 1.77 -5.82
C LEU A 104 4.23 0.42 -6.01
N LEU A 105 4.51 -0.28 -7.10
CA LEU A 105 4.22 -1.71 -7.27
C LEU A 105 5.44 -2.49 -6.84
N GLY A 106 5.31 -3.24 -5.75
CA GLY A 106 6.44 -3.93 -5.17
C GLY A 106 6.73 -5.29 -5.78
N GLY A 107 7.93 -5.72 -5.47
CA GLY A 107 8.32 -7.07 -5.24
C GLY A 107 8.03 -7.46 -3.79
N GLU A 108 9.07 -7.86 -3.03
CA GLU A 108 8.96 -8.11 -1.59
C GLU A 108 8.72 -6.83 -0.78
N HIS A 109 8.21 -6.95 0.46
CA HIS A 109 7.82 -5.81 1.29
C HIS A 109 8.99 -4.87 1.64
N LEU A 110 10.25 -5.32 1.62
CA LEU A 110 11.41 -4.45 1.87
C LEU A 110 11.45 -3.21 0.97
N VAL A 111 10.93 -3.26 -0.26
CA VAL A 111 10.97 -2.15 -1.22
C VAL A 111 10.26 -0.90 -0.72
N THR A 112 9.26 -1.09 0.15
CA THR A 112 8.53 -0.02 0.84
C THR A 112 9.47 0.92 1.59
N LEU A 113 10.53 0.39 2.23
CA LEU A 113 11.50 1.21 2.97
C LEU A 113 12.19 2.25 2.07
N GLY A 114 12.48 1.91 0.81
CA GLY A 114 13.08 2.85 -0.14
C GLY A 114 12.16 4.04 -0.41
N ALA A 115 10.90 3.78 -0.80
CA ALA A 115 9.93 4.85 -1.06
C ALA A 115 9.59 5.63 0.22
N PHE A 116 9.48 4.94 1.36
CA PHE A 116 9.20 5.56 2.66
C PHE A 116 10.28 6.55 3.09
N ARG A 117 11.57 6.25 2.88
CA ARG A 117 12.68 7.16 3.19
C ARG A 117 12.53 8.51 2.47
N ALA A 118 12.09 8.51 1.22
CA ALA A 118 11.83 9.75 0.47
C ALA A 118 10.64 10.53 1.04
N VAL A 119 9.57 9.80 1.40
CA VAL A 119 8.35 10.40 1.99
C VAL A 119 8.65 11.00 3.35
N GLN A 120 9.37 10.28 4.22
CA GLN A 120 9.73 10.75 5.57
C GLN A 120 10.62 12.00 5.53
N LYS A 121 11.52 12.10 4.56
CA LYS A 121 12.34 13.33 4.36
C LYS A 121 11.50 14.54 3.99
N LYS A 122 10.45 14.36 3.17
CA LYS A 122 9.54 15.45 2.78
C LYS A 122 8.51 15.74 3.86
N TYR A 123 8.04 14.70 4.58
CA TYR A 123 7.00 14.76 5.59
C TYR A 123 7.52 14.12 6.90
N PRO A 124 8.26 14.87 7.74
CA PRO A 124 8.86 14.32 8.97
C PRO A 124 7.85 13.79 10.00
N ASP A 125 6.59 14.24 9.90
CA ASP A 125 5.48 13.82 10.74
C ASP A 125 4.59 12.75 10.12
N VAL A 126 5.06 12.08 9.05
CA VAL A 126 4.32 11.01 8.37
C VAL A 126 3.93 9.89 9.33
N VAL A 127 2.71 9.40 9.14
CA VAL A 127 2.15 8.23 9.83
C VAL A 127 1.99 7.10 8.82
N VAL A 128 2.23 5.87 9.24
CA VAL A 128 2.08 4.67 8.41
C VAL A 128 0.80 3.95 8.78
N ILE A 129 0.01 3.61 7.78
CA ILE A 129 -1.07 2.63 7.87
C ILE A 129 -0.63 1.40 7.08
N HIS A 130 -0.63 0.27 7.74
CA HIS A 130 -0.08 -0.99 7.25
C HIS A 130 -1.14 -2.10 7.31
N PHE A 131 -1.40 -2.72 6.16
CA PHE A 131 -2.22 -3.92 6.04
C PHE A 131 -1.34 -5.10 5.66
N ASP A 132 -1.35 -6.18 6.45
CA ASP A 132 -0.45 -7.32 6.30
C ASP A 132 -0.92 -8.51 7.13
N ALA A 133 -0.51 -9.71 6.76
CA ALA A 133 -0.58 -10.87 7.62
C ALA A 133 0.53 -10.86 8.67
N HIS A 134 1.69 -10.30 8.34
CA HIS A 134 2.93 -10.36 9.11
C HIS A 134 3.20 -9.05 9.86
N ALA A 135 3.89 -9.16 10.98
CA ALA A 135 4.27 -7.99 11.79
C ALA A 135 5.38 -7.15 11.15
N ASP A 136 6.34 -7.80 10.50
CA ASP A 136 7.52 -7.21 9.86
C ASP A 136 8.36 -6.31 10.77
N LEU A 137 8.34 -6.64 12.08
CA LEU A 137 8.98 -5.88 13.16
C LEU A 137 10.26 -6.54 13.69
N ARG A 138 10.80 -7.55 12.99
CA ARG A 138 12.04 -8.20 13.43
C ARG A 138 13.20 -7.21 13.45
N GLU A 139 14.08 -7.35 14.44
CA GLU A 139 15.34 -6.59 14.51
C GLU A 139 16.24 -6.94 13.33
N ASP A 140 16.37 -8.22 13.05
CA ASP A 140 17.02 -8.78 11.87
C ASP A 140 16.39 -10.12 11.47
N TYR A 141 16.66 -10.55 10.25
CA TYR A 141 16.37 -11.90 9.78
C TYR A 141 17.67 -12.57 9.34
N LEU A 142 18.09 -13.60 10.08
CA LEU A 142 19.35 -14.34 9.87
C LEU A 142 20.59 -13.42 9.81
N GLY A 143 20.62 -12.38 10.67
CA GLY A 143 21.70 -11.40 10.75
C GLY A 143 21.63 -10.27 9.72
N ASN A 144 20.55 -10.19 8.93
CA ASN A 144 20.32 -9.10 7.99
C ASN A 144 19.14 -8.21 8.44
N PRO A 145 19.39 -6.97 8.87
CA PRO A 145 18.34 -6.03 9.24
C PRO A 145 17.55 -5.46 8.05
N LEU A 146 18.09 -5.58 6.81
CA LEU A 146 17.41 -5.21 5.59
C LEU A 146 16.80 -6.45 4.95
N SER A 147 15.71 -6.92 5.52
CA SER A 147 14.87 -8.03 5.04
C SER A 147 13.42 -7.60 4.98
N HIS A 148 12.62 -8.25 4.14
CA HIS A 148 11.18 -8.00 4.09
C HIS A 148 10.52 -8.17 5.47
N ALA A 149 10.97 -9.16 6.27
CA ALA A 149 10.47 -9.40 7.63
C ALA A 149 10.88 -8.33 8.68
N CYS A 150 11.63 -7.29 8.27
CA CYS A 150 12.15 -6.24 9.13
C CYS A 150 11.70 -4.83 8.69
N VAL A 151 10.92 -4.72 7.63
CA VAL A 151 10.64 -3.43 6.98
C VAL A 151 9.95 -2.45 7.92
N LEU A 152 8.94 -2.88 8.67
CA LEU A 152 8.22 -2.02 9.62
C LEU A 152 9.07 -1.66 10.84
N ARG A 153 10.03 -2.52 11.23
CA ARG A 153 11.01 -2.17 12.25
C ARG A 153 11.95 -1.06 11.78
N ARG A 154 12.44 -1.15 10.53
CA ARG A 154 13.27 -0.08 9.94
C ARG A 154 12.51 1.21 9.74
N ILE A 155 11.22 1.14 9.42
CA ILE A 155 10.34 2.31 9.37
C ILE A 155 10.17 2.90 10.78
N HIS A 156 9.93 2.07 11.81
CA HIS A 156 9.84 2.53 13.19
C HIS A 156 11.11 3.26 13.66
N ASP A 157 12.30 2.77 13.29
CA ASP A 157 13.57 3.44 13.61
C ASP A 157 13.65 4.89 13.04
N LEU A 158 12.89 5.18 11.97
CA LEU A 158 12.85 6.51 11.35
C LEU A 158 11.78 7.43 11.96
N VAL A 159 10.66 6.89 12.43
CA VAL A 159 9.50 7.71 12.85
C VAL A 159 9.22 7.66 14.35
N GLY A 160 9.71 6.63 15.06
CA GLY A 160 9.45 6.41 16.47
C GLY A 160 8.04 5.91 16.80
N ASP A 161 7.72 5.92 18.07
CA ASP A 161 6.45 5.42 18.61
C ASP A 161 5.22 6.22 18.15
N ASN A 162 4.07 5.55 18.15
CA ASN A 162 2.76 6.13 17.82
C ASN A 162 2.62 6.63 16.36
N ARG A 163 3.46 6.13 15.46
CA ARG A 163 3.46 6.51 14.04
C ARG A 163 3.09 5.37 13.10
N ILE A 164 2.93 4.15 13.59
CA ILE A 164 2.59 2.97 12.79
C ILE A 164 1.31 2.35 13.32
N TYR A 165 0.35 2.14 12.43
CA TYR A 165 -0.93 1.48 12.67
C TYR A 165 -1.03 0.26 11.78
N GLN A 166 -1.13 -0.94 12.38
CA GLN A 166 -1.12 -2.22 11.68
C GLN A 166 -2.46 -2.93 11.80
N PHE A 167 -2.97 -3.47 10.69
CA PHE A 167 -4.24 -4.17 10.61
C PHE A 167 -4.07 -5.51 9.88
N GLY A 168 -4.76 -6.54 10.37
CA GLY A 168 -4.73 -7.89 9.78
C GLY A 168 -3.62 -8.79 10.30
N ILE A 169 -2.72 -8.27 11.13
CA ILE A 169 -1.55 -9.00 11.63
C ILE A 169 -1.97 -10.26 12.35
N ARG A 170 -1.45 -11.41 11.90
CA ARG A 170 -1.75 -12.73 12.47
C ARG A 170 -0.56 -13.67 12.52
N SER A 171 0.60 -13.19 12.05
CA SER A 171 1.86 -13.92 12.07
C SER A 171 3.01 -13.00 12.50
N GLY A 172 3.94 -13.55 13.30
CA GLY A 172 5.12 -12.87 13.81
C GLY A 172 5.77 -13.67 14.94
N THR A 173 6.94 -13.23 15.38
CA THR A 173 7.63 -13.82 16.53
C THR A 173 7.04 -13.30 17.85
N ARG A 174 7.39 -14.01 18.95
CA ARG A 174 7.03 -13.55 20.29
C ARG A 174 7.55 -12.13 20.57
N ASP A 175 8.75 -11.83 20.12
CA ASP A 175 9.42 -10.54 20.38
C ASP A 175 8.74 -9.40 19.59
N GLU A 176 8.30 -9.64 18.36
CA GLU A 176 7.49 -8.70 17.58
C GLU A 176 6.16 -8.39 18.28
N PHE A 177 5.44 -9.42 18.74
CA PHE A 177 4.22 -9.23 19.52
C PHE A 177 4.49 -8.58 20.89
N GLN A 178 5.68 -8.77 21.48
CA GLN A 178 6.05 -8.04 22.69
C GLN A 178 6.26 -6.55 22.39
N PHE A 179 6.96 -6.22 21.30
CA PHE A 179 7.17 -4.85 20.84
C PHE A 179 5.83 -4.10 20.60
N MET A 180 4.83 -4.79 20.05
CA MET A 180 3.46 -4.27 19.93
C MET A 180 2.82 -4.00 21.29
N ARG A 181 2.88 -4.98 22.22
CA ARG A 181 2.30 -4.83 23.58
C ARG A 181 2.96 -3.74 24.40
N ASP A 182 4.24 -3.47 24.16
CA ASP A 182 4.98 -2.39 24.81
C ASP A 182 4.57 -0.99 24.30
N GLY A 183 3.72 -0.95 23.24
CA GLY A 183 3.09 0.27 22.74
C GLY A 183 3.88 1.03 21.68
N HIS A 184 4.92 0.42 21.11
CA HIS A 184 5.73 1.05 20.07
C HIS A 184 4.96 1.24 18.76
N VAL A 185 4.04 0.32 18.45
CA VAL A 185 3.12 0.40 17.31
C VAL A 185 1.70 0.12 17.75
N THR A 186 0.72 0.66 17.05
CA THR A 186 -0.70 0.35 17.26
C THR A 186 -1.07 -0.82 16.37
N THR A 187 -1.38 -1.97 16.95
CA THR A 187 -1.74 -3.19 16.20
C THR A 187 -3.02 -3.78 16.76
N GLU A 188 -3.89 -4.22 15.85
CA GLU A 188 -5.04 -5.04 16.18
C GLU A 188 -4.95 -6.36 15.40
N PRO A 189 -4.59 -7.47 16.07
CA PRO A 189 -4.41 -8.75 15.41
C PRO A 189 -5.72 -9.29 14.81
N PHE A 190 -5.64 -9.91 13.63
CA PHE A 190 -6.73 -10.59 12.91
C PHE A 190 -7.89 -9.71 12.41
N THR A 191 -7.88 -8.41 12.66
CA THR A 191 -9.06 -7.57 12.42
C THR A 191 -8.70 -6.15 12.02
N ASP A 192 -9.72 -5.42 11.56
CA ASP A 192 -9.70 -4.00 11.22
C ASP A 192 -10.69 -3.19 12.07
N GLN A 193 -11.27 -3.78 13.12
CA GLN A 193 -12.38 -3.17 13.88
C GLN A 193 -12.03 -1.80 14.45
N THR A 194 -10.74 -1.55 14.76
CA THR A 194 -10.29 -0.25 15.25
C THR A 194 -9.86 0.72 14.14
N LEU A 195 -9.90 0.33 12.86
CA LEU A 195 -9.48 1.18 11.74
C LEU A 195 -10.27 2.49 11.72
N ALA A 196 -11.59 2.44 11.82
CA ALA A 196 -12.42 3.64 11.84
C ALA A 196 -12.05 4.58 13.00
N SER A 197 -11.80 4.03 14.20
CA SER A 197 -11.36 4.80 15.36
C SER A 197 -9.94 5.37 15.18
N ALA A 198 -9.04 4.65 14.51
CA ALA A 198 -7.71 5.15 14.18
C ALA A 198 -7.80 6.30 13.17
N VAL A 199 -8.63 6.17 12.13
CA VAL A 199 -8.92 7.23 11.17
C VAL A 199 -9.50 8.46 11.86
N ASP A 200 -10.46 8.31 12.79
CA ASP A 200 -11.03 9.42 13.56
C ASP A 200 -9.97 10.13 14.43
N ARG A 201 -9.07 9.38 15.07
CA ARG A 201 -7.95 9.99 15.83
C ARG A 201 -7.01 10.78 14.92
N LEU A 202 -6.68 10.25 13.76
CA LEU A 202 -5.75 10.87 12.80
C LEU A 202 -6.35 12.10 12.11
N THR A 203 -7.67 12.17 11.96
CA THR A 203 -8.37 13.37 11.45
C THR A 203 -8.57 14.45 12.51
N GLY A 204 -8.33 14.14 13.80
CA GLY A 204 -8.63 15.05 14.90
C GLY A 204 -10.13 15.24 15.19
N THR A 205 -10.98 14.38 14.65
CA THR A 205 -12.44 14.36 14.86
C THR A 205 -12.83 13.53 16.08
N THR A 206 -12.18 13.71 17.23
CA THR A 206 -12.59 13.07 18.48
C THR A 206 -13.88 13.70 18.99
N GLY A 207 -15.03 13.05 18.87
CA GLY A 207 -16.27 13.53 19.48
C GLY A 207 -17.59 12.90 19.04
N VAL A 208 -17.62 11.73 18.40
CA VAL A 208 -18.88 11.01 18.19
C VAL A 208 -18.72 9.56 18.67
N PRO A 209 -19.51 9.13 19.69
CA PRO A 209 -19.52 7.72 20.09
C PRO A 209 -20.09 6.85 18.95
N PRO A 210 -19.68 5.57 18.85
CA PRO A 210 -20.19 4.67 17.83
C PRO A 210 -21.70 4.55 17.96
N VAL A 211 -22.43 4.73 16.87
CA VAL A 211 -23.87 4.40 16.78
C VAL A 211 -23.97 2.90 16.60
N ASP A 212 -24.44 2.21 17.65
CA ASP A 212 -24.85 0.82 17.57
C ASP A 212 -25.98 0.66 16.53
N GLY A 213 -25.77 -0.23 15.58
CA GLY A 213 -26.83 -0.83 14.76
C GLY A 213 -27.19 -0.05 13.50
N ALA A 214 -26.55 -0.36 12.37
CA ALA A 214 -27.18 -0.19 11.07
C ALA A 214 -26.83 -1.36 10.14
N THR A 215 -27.83 -2.20 9.95
CA THR A 215 -27.92 -3.16 8.84
C THR A 215 -28.09 -2.40 7.52
N GLY A 216 -27.23 -2.65 6.55
CA GLY A 216 -27.43 -2.56 5.12
C GLY A 216 -27.99 -1.26 4.54
N ALA A 217 -27.15 -0.44 3.93
CA ALA A 217 -27.51 0.32 2.73
C ALA A 217 -26.24 0.92 2.10
N THR A 218 -26.05 0.66 0.83
CA THR A 218 -25.11 1.27 -0.09
C THR A 218 -25.33 2.78 -0.19
N GLY A 219 -24.29 3.57 0.02
CA GLY A 219 -24.29 4.98 -0.29
C GLY A 219 -23.54 5.81 0.75
N VAL A 220 -22.24 6.05 0.54
CA VAL A 220 -21.47 7.03 1.31
C VAL A 220 -21.79 8.43 0.76
N PRO A 221 -22.45 9.33 1.53
CA PRO A 221 -22.67 10.69 1.07
C PRO A 221 -21.37 11.50 1.12
N PRO A 222 -21.14 12.46 0.20
CA PRO A 222 -19.98 13.33 0.26
C PRO A 222 -20.08 14.25 1.48
N VAL A 223 -19.13 14.13 2.40
CA VAL A 223 -19.05 15.03 3.56
C VAL A 223 -18.24 16.26 3.17
N ALA A 224 -18.90 17.42 3.15
CA ALA A 224 -18.24 18.71 3.06
C ALA A 224 -17.49 19.00 4.38
N VAL A 225 -16.15 19.08 4.34
CA VAL A 225 -15.32 19.40 5.50
C VAL A 225 -14.93 20.89 5.43
N SER A 226 -15.43 21.68 6.37
CA SER A 226 -15.02 23.07 6.58
C SER A 226 -13.90 23.15 7.61
N GLY A 227 -12.79 23.78 7.25
CA GLY A 227 -11.79 24.40 8.16
C GLY A 227 -11.11 23.45 9.14
N THR A 228 -10.12 22.65 8.70
CA THR A 228 -9.35 21.79 9.60
C THR A 228 -7.85 22.05 9.47
N LYS A 229 -7.10 21.84 10.58
CA LYS A 229 -5.63 21.69 10.57
C LYS A 229 -5.23 20.77 9.41
N PRO A 230 -4.08 21.02 8.75
CA PRO A 230 -3.60 20.08 7.74
C PRO A 230 -3.56 18.68 8.36
N SER A 231 -4.26 17.73 7.75
CA SER A 231 -4.26 16.34 8.20
C SER A 231 -2.85 15.76 8.07
N LEU A 232 -2.46 14.93 9.05
CA LEU A 232 -1.15 14.28 9.02
C LEU A 232 -0.94 13.55 7.68
N PRO A 233 0.26 13.64 7.09
CA PRO A 233 0.57 12.88 5.88
C PRO A 233 0.60 11.38 6.21
N ILE A 234 -0.02 10.59 5.34
CA ILE A 234 -0.12 9.13 5.50
C ILE A 234 0.66 8.44 4.39
N TYR A 235 1.51 7.49 4.78
CA TYR A 235 2.02 6.44 3.92
C TYR A 235 1.14 5.19 4.09
N LEU A 236 0.49 4.75 3.03
CA LEU A 236 -0.35 3.55 3.06
C LEU A 236 0.39 2.39 2.38
N THR A 237 0.83 1.40 3.16
CA THR A 237 1.48 0.20 2.63
C THR A 237 0.57 -1.01 2.78
N ILE A 238 0.45 -1.78 1.71
CA ILE A 238 -0.43 -2.95 1.65
C ILE A 238 0.36 -4.15 1.13
N ASP A 239 0.65 -5.07 2.06
CA ASP A 239 1.02 -6.41 1.70
C ASP A 239 -0.24 -7.17 1.29
N LEU A 240 -0.24 -7.73 0.07
CA LEU A 240 -1.42 -8.42 -0.45
C LEU A 240 -1.68 -9.76 0.25
N ASP A 241 -0.74 -10.26 1.06
CA ASP A 241 -0.95 -11.45 1.87
C ASP A 241 -1.82 -11.20 3.12
N VAL A 242 -2.20 -9.93 3.39
CA VAL A 242 -3.29 -9.62 4.32
C VAL A 242 -4.57 -10.33 3.94
N LEU A 243 -4.77 -10.57 2.64
CA LEU A 243 -5.91 -11.33 2.12
C LEU A 243 -5.83 -12.81 2.53
N ASP A 244 -6.99 -13.43 2.69
CA ASP A 244 -7.05 -14.86 2.99
C ASP A 244 -6.53 -15.68 1.79
N PRO A 245 -5.72 -16.72 2.02
CA PRO A 245 -5.18 -17.57 0.94
C PRO A 245 -6.25 -18.24 0.07
N SER A 246 -7.47 -18.35 0.54
CA SER A 246 -8.58 -18.85 -0.27
C SER A 246 -8.96 -17.90 -1.41
N GLU A 247 -8.67 -16.61 -1.28
CA GLU A 247 -8.87 -15.58 -2.31
C GLU A 247 -7.55 -15.19 -3.01
N PHE A 248 -6.45 -15.14 -2.25
CA PHE A 248 -5.14 -14.69 -2.73
C PHE A 248 -4.02 -15.69 -2.40
N PRO A 249 -3.93 -16.83 -3.09
CA PRO A 249 -2.84 -17.80 -2.90
C PRO A 249 -1.51 -17.41 -3.55
N GLY A 250 -1.45 -16.36 -4.37
CA GLY A 250 -0.28 -15.92 -5.14
C GLY A 250 0.67 -15.04 -4.32
N THR A 251 1.10 -15.50 -3.15
CA THR A 251 2.10 -14.86 -2.30
C THR A 251 3.04 -15.88 -1.66
N GLY A 252 4.23 -15.44 -1.25
CA GLY A 252 5.29 -16.32 -0.74
C GLY A 252 4.96 -16.94 0.60
N THR A 253 4.39 -16.18 1.52
CA THR A 253 4.18 -16.49 2.94
C THR A 253 2.71 -16.40 3.31
N GLN A 254 1.93 -17.39 2.88
CA GLN A 254 0.49 -17.43 3.10
C GLN A 254 0.12 -17.69 4.56
N GLU A 255 -0.81 -16.91 5.11
CA GLU A 255 -1.35 -17.08 6.46
C GLU A 255 -2.90 -17.17 6.42
N ALA A 256 -3.47 -18.18 7.05
CA ALA A 256 -4.91 -18.39 7.10
C ALA A 256 -5.62 -17.37 8.01
N GLY A 257 -6.90 -17.12 7.75
CA GLY A 257 -7.73 -16.20 8.54
C GLY A 257 -7.55 -14.74 8.14
N GLY A 258 -7.25 -14.50 6.86
CA GLY A 258 -7.06 -13.18 6.31
C GLY A 258 -8.34 -12.44 5.93
N PHE A 259 -8.14 -11.22 5.42
CA PHE A 259 -9.23 -10.37 4.96
C PHE A 259 -9.84 -10.89 3.66
N ARG A 260 -11.11 -10.56 3.46
CA ARG A 260 -11.75 -10.68 2.16
C ARG A 260 -11.38 -9.49 1.27
N TYR A 261 -11.37 -9.70 -0.03
CA TYR A 261 -11.14 -8.63 -1.01
C TYR A 261 -12.03 -7.40 -0.77
N THR A 262 -13.34 -7.61 -0.58
CA THR A 262 -14.29 -6.52 -0.38
C THR A 262 -14.06 -5.75 0.92
N GLN A 263 -13.59 -6.42 1.98
CA GLN A 263 -13.20 -5.80 3.23
C GLN A 263 -12.01 -4.86 3.00
N LEU A 264 -10.91 -5.38 2.43
CA LEU A 264 -9.71 -4.60 2.18
C LEU A 264 -9.97 -3.38 1.28
N VAL A 265 -10.80 -3.53 0.24
CA VAL A 265 -11.19 -2.39 -0.61
C VAL A 265 -11.95 -1.33 0.17
N ASN A 266 -12.90 -1.71 1.01
CA ASN A 266 -13.66 -0.77 1.85
C ASN A 266 -12.74 -0.02 2.82
N ASP A 267 -11.77 -0.71 3.40
CA ASP A 267 -10.78 -0.14 4.33
C ASP A 267 -9.90 0.90 3.62
N VAL A 268 -9.39 0.56 2.44
CA VAL A 268 -8.61 1.50 1.62
C VAL A 268 -9.45 2.72 1.21
N CYS A 269 -10.69 2.51 0.80
CA CYS A 269 -11.61 3.62 0.48
C CYS A 269 -11.85 4.52 1.71
N LEU A 270 -12.05 3.94 2.90
CA LEU A 270 -12.19 4.69 4.15
C LEU A 270 -10.94 5.54 4.44
N VAL A 271 -9.75 4.93 4.38
CA VAL A 271 -8.47 5.62 4.61
C VAL A 271 -8.28 6.76 3.60
N CYS A 272 -8.42 6.47 2.31
CA CYS A 272 -8.18 7.47 1.25
C CYS A 272 -9.21 8.61 1.23
N SER A 273 -10.46 8.35 1.65
CA SER A 273 -11.51 9.39 1.72
C SER A 273 -11.38 10.33 2.92
N ARG A 274 -10.71 9.88 3.99
CA ARG A 274 -10.67 10.59 5.27
C ARG A 274 -9.29 11.15 5.61
N LEU A 275 -8.22 10.60 5.07
CA LEU A 275 -6.85 10.91 5.43
C LEU A 275 -6.05 11.44 4.22
N ASN A 276 -4.98 12.18 4.51
CA ASN A 276 -4.08 12.72 3.51
C ASN A 276 -3.04 11.67 3.08
N VAL A 277 -3.42 10.75 2.21
CA VAL A 277 -2.50 9.73 1.68
C VAL A 277 -1.54 10.37 0.68
N VAL A 278 -0.28 10.53 1.08
CA VAL A 278 0.78 11.18 0.28
C VAL A 278 1.61 10.20 -0.54
N ALA A 279 1.59 8.92 -0.19
CA ALA A 279 2.22 7.83 -0.93
C ALA A 279 1.52 6.52 -0.60
N MET A 280 1.63 5.56 -1.52
CA MET A 280 1.04 4.22 -1.35
C MET A 280 1.88 3.17 -2.04
N ASP A 281 1.79 1.93 -1.58
CA ASP A 281 2.31 0.77 -2.30
C ASP A 281 1.41 -0.47 -2.18
N ASN A 282 1.61 -1.40 -3.11
CA ASN A 282 1.09 -2.76 -3.07
C ASN A 282 2.26 -3.72 -3.31
N VAL A 283 2.48 -4.67 -2.41
CA VAL A 283 3.63 -5.57 -2.40
C VAL A 283 3.23 -7.05 -2.29
N GLU A 284 4.19 -7.94 -2.45
CA GLU A 284 4.13 -9.41 -2.21
C GLU A 284 3.20 -10.20 -3.15
N LEU A 285 2.85 -9.68 -4.33
CA LEU A 285 2.28 -10.52 -5.38
C LEU A 285 3.37 -11.41 -5.99
N ASN A 286 3.22 -12.73 -5.85
CA ASN A 286 4.04 -13.73 -6.53
C ASN A 286 3.19 -14.49 -7.57
N PRO A 287 3.20 -14.08 -8.85
CA PRO A 287 2.35 -14.70 -9.88
C PRO A 287 2.69 -16.16 -10.16
N GLY A 288 3.93 -16.58 -9.88
CA GLY A 288 4.38 -17.96 -10.08
C GLY A 288 3.75 -18.97 -9.13
N LEU A 289 3.20 -18.53 -7.99
CA LEU A 289 2.57 -19.39 -7.00
C LEU A 289 1.06 -19.61 -7.22
N ASP A 290 0.46 -18.88 -8.14
CA ASP A 290 -0.93 -19.07 -8.53
C ASP A 290 -1.05 -19.24 -10.07
N PRO A 291 -0.88 -20.47 -10.57
CA PRO A 291 -0.94 -20.73 -12.01
C PRO A 291 -2.34 -20.51 -12.62
N THR A 292 -3.36 -20.29 -11.80
CA THR A 292 -4.71 -19.94 -12.29
C THR A 292 -4.83 -18.48 -12.71
N GLY A 293 -3.87 -17.61 -12.31
CA GLY A 293 -3.89 -16.17 -12.58
C GLY A 293 -4.86 -15.36 -11.72
N ARG A 294 -5.68 -15.99 -10.87
CA ARG A 294 -6.71 -15.26 -10.10
C ARG A 294 -6.11 -14.26 -9.11
N SER A 295 -4.96 -14.55 -8.49
CA SER A 295 -4.29 -13.62 -7.60
C SER A 295 -3.80 -12.38 -8.35
N THR A 296 -3.25 -12.54 -9.55
CA THR A 296 -2.83 -11.41 -10.38
C THR A 296 -4.04 -10.58 -10.83
N ALA A 297 -5.12 -11.23 -11.28
CA ALA A 297 -6.36 -10.54 -11.65
C ALA A 297 -7.00 -9.81 -10.46
N LEU A 298 -6.98 -10.41 -9.26
CA LEU A 298 -7.44 -9.77 -8.02
C LEU A 298 -6.57 -8.56 -7.69
N ALA A 299 -5.23 -8.68 -7.75
CA ALA A 299 -4.29 -7.59 -7.52
C ALA A 299 -4.50 -6.43 -8.49
N CYS A 300 -4.79 -6.72 -9.78
CA CYS A 300 -5.14 -5.70 -10.77
C CYS A 300 -6.43 -4.97 -10.42
N LYS A 301 -7.48 -5.70 -10.04
CA LYS A 301 -8.74 -5.07 -9.60
C LYS A 301 -8.53 -4.23 -8.34
N PHE A 302 -7.73 -4.74 -7.40
CA PHE A 302 -7.41 -4.02 -6.16
C PHE A 302 -6.62 -2.74 -6.44
N LEU A 303 -5.61 -2.79 -7.31
CA LEU A 303 -4.86 -1.60 -7.73
C LEU A 303 -5.77 -0.54 -8.36
N ARG A 304 -6.70 -0.95 -9.23
CA ARG A 304 -7.72 -0.04 -9.79
C ARG A 304 -8.50 0.66 -8.67
N GLU A 305 -9.00 -0.10 -7.68
CA GLU A 305 -9.74 0.49 -6.55
C GLU A 305 -8.87 1.47 -5.74
N CYS A 306 -7.61 1.14 -5.49
CA CYS A 306 -6.67 2.02 -4.81
C CYS A 306 -6.47 3.34 -5.56
N LEU A 307 -6.21 3.25 -6.87
CA LEU A 307 -5.97 4.43 -7.72
C LEU A 307 -7.20 5.35 -7.79
N LEU A 308 -8.40 4.78 -7.83
CA LEU A 308 -9.65 5.52 -7.81
C LEU A 308 -9.98 6.12 -6.44
N ALA A 309 -9.63 5.44 -5.36
CA ALA A 309 -9.87 5.93 -3.99
C ALA A 309 -8.97 7.11 -3.63
N LEU A 310 -7.78 7.23 -4.23
CA LEU A 310 -6.87 8.33 -3.97
C LEU A 310 -7.47 9.68 -4.39
N PRO A 311 -7.32 10.75 -3.56
CA PRO A 311 -7.78 12.09 -3.92
C PRO A 311 -7.14 12.55 -5.23
N GLN A 312 -7.95 13.07 -6.16
CA GLN A 312 -7.47 13.54 -7.47
C GLN A 312 -6.71 14.88 -7.39
N ARG A 313 -6.77 15.58 -6.28
CA ARG A 313 -5.89 16.71 -5.98
C ARG A 313 -4.85 16.26 -4.98
N PHE A 314 -3.59 16.27 -5.39
CA PHE A 314 -2.49 16.11 -4.45
C PHE A 314 -2.32 17.44 -3.70
N PRO A 315 -2.43 17.48 -2.34
CA PRO A 315 -2.20 18.70 -1.60
C PRO A 315 -0.72 19.06 -1.71
N ASP A 316 -0.48 20.28 -2.15
CA ASP A 316 0.73 21.05 -2.25
C ASP A 316 1.26 21.28 -3.66
N ARG A 317 0.71 22.34 -4.25
CA ARG A 317 1.54 23.32 -4.94
C ARG A 317 1.60 24.53 -4.02
N GLY A 318 2.44 24.47 -2.97
CA GLY A 318 2.83 25.63 -2.20
C GLY A 318 3.87 26.44 -2.94
#